data_21f417282af914bfe78c539991cd15b7
#
_entry.id   21f417282af914bfe78c539991cd15b7
#
_cell.length_a   1.000
_cell.length_b   1.000
_cell.length_c   1.000
_cell.angle_alpha   90.00
_cell.angle_beta   90.00
_cell.angle_gamma   90.00
#
_symmetry.space_group_name_H-M   'P 1'
#
loop_
_entity.id
_entity.type
_entity.pdbx_description
1 polymer ?
#
loop_
_entity_poly.entity_id
_entity_poly.type
_entity_poly.pdbx_seq_one_letter_code
_entity_poly.pdbx_strand_id
1 'polypeptide(L)'
;QWVVCLLAFAFLTRLCLGMLYYNTFDVNWYKTWALELQNGFFDCYSRMTDGKYALDYPPVYLVFLFIVGKLYGALPLADYKMFDMLAMKFFPILFDVLAAGMLYLLCRKKSEGMGVLAAALWALNPSSIFNSACWGQTDGMMLCLLLLAFYLVDADRPILGSVLFAVTALTKMQALYFTPVLFVVLLYRHKL
;
A
#
# COMPACT_ATOMS: atom_id res chain seq x y z
N GLN A 1 -12.82 -19.77 -6.26
CA GLN A 1 -11.55 -20.53 -6.18
C GLN A 1 -10.47 -19.90 -7.08
N TRP A 2 -10.73 -19.63 -8.37
CA TRP A 2 -9.72 -19.10 -9.31
C TRP A 2 -9.09 -17.77 -8.90
N VAL A 3 -9.88 -16.85 -8.32
CA VAL A 3 -9.35 -15.56 -7.83
C VAL A 3 -8.37 -15.74 -6.68
N VAL A 4 -8.65 -16.65 -5.76
CA VAL A 4 -7.73 -16.94 -4.65
C VAL A 4 -6.40 -17.47 -5.19
N CYS A 5 -6.44 -18.40 -6.16
CA CYS A 5 -5.22 -18.90 -6.80
C CYS A 5 -4.46 -17.79 -7.54
N LEU A 6 -5.17 -16.90 -8.25
CA LEU A 6 -4.57 -15.74 -8.91
C LEU A 6 -3.87 -14.81 -7.91
N LEU A 7 -4.54 -14.46 -6.82
CA LEU A 7 -3.98 -13.57 -5.79
C LEU A 7 -2.79 -14.21 -5.08
N ALA A 8 -2.87 -15.52 -4.78
CA ALA A 8 -1.75 -16.27 -4.19
C ALA A 8 -0.55 -16.31 -5.14
N PHE A 9 -0.78 -16.59 -6.42
CA PHE A 9 0.25 -16.56 -7.45
C PHE A 9 0.89 -15.17 -7.58
N ALA A 10 0.06 -14.12 -7.65
CA ALA A 10 0.53 -12.75 -7.74
C ALA A 10 1.36 -12.34 -6.50
N PHE A 11 0.96 -12.78 -5.31
CA PHE A 11 1.69 -12.53 -4.09
C PHE A 11 3.05 -13.23 -4.07
N LEU A 12 3.08 -14.54 -4.35
CA LEU A 12 4.32 -15.32 -4.39
C LEU A 12 5.29 -14.78 -5.43
N THR A 13 4.81 -14.44 -6.63
CA THR A 13 5.64 -13.83 -7.68
C THR A 13 6.27 -12.53 -7.20
N ARG A 14 5.50 -11.65 -6.54
CA ARG A 14 6.02 -10.39 -6.00
C ARG A 14 7.01 -10.60 -4.86
N LEU A 15 6.79 -11.57 -3.99
CA LEU A 15 7.76 -11.92 -2.94
C LEU A 15 9.09 -12.38 -3.56
N CYS A 16 9.05 -13.27 -4.55
CA CYS A 16 10.25 -13.74 -5.25
C CYS A 16 10.99 -12.58 -5.92
N LEU A 17 10.29 -11.72 -6.67
CA LEU A 17 10.89 -10.55 -7.31
C LEU A 17 11.42 -9.54 -6.29
N GLY A 18 10.71 -9.34 -5.18
CA GLY A 18 11.09 -8.46 -4.09
C GLY A 18 12.39 -8.88 -3.41
N MET A 19 12.66 -10.19 -3.34
CA MET A 19 13.92 -10.75 -2.86
C MET A 19 15.07 -10.61 -3.85
N LEU A 20 14.78 -10.75 -5.15
CA LEU A 20 15.80 -10.78 -6.20
C LEU A 20 16.22 -9.37 -6.65
N TYR A 21 15.25 -8.45 -6.72
CA TYR A 21 15.52 -7.11 -7.22
C TYR A 21 15.92 -6.16 -6.10
N TYR A 22 17.05 -5.49 -6.30
CA TYR A 22 17.64 -4.56 -5.35
C TYR A 22 17.51 -3.11 -5.83
N ASN A 23 16.49 -2.39 -5.35
CA ASN A 23 16.45 -0.93 -5.46
C ASN A 23 17.06 -0.32 -4.19
N THR A 24 18.16 0.39 -4.34
CA THR A 24 18.91 0.94 -3.20
C THR A 24 18.44 2.34 -2.80
N PHE A 25 17.70 3.05 -3.64
CA PHE A 25 17.35 4.45 -3.36
C PHE A 25 16.21 4.56 -2.33
N ASP A 26 14.97 4.37 -2.72
CA ASP A 26 13.82 4.55 -1.81
C ASP A 26 13.79 3.55 -0.66
N VAL A 27 14.19 2.29 -0.93
CA VAL A 27 14.22 1.25 0.10
C VAL A 27 15.20 1.57 1.23
N ASN A 28 16.34 2.21 0.93
CA ASN A 28 17.27 2.68 1.96
C ASN A 28 16.69 3.83 2.79
N TRP A 29 15.89 4.71 2.19
CA TRP A 29 15.16 5.75 2.92
C TRP A 29 14.16 5.12 3.88
N TYR A 30 13.33 4.21 3.39
CA TYR A 30 12.36 3.49 4.23
C TYR A 30 13.02 2.72 5.37
N LYS A 31 14.16 2.08 5.10
CA LYS A 31 14.94 1.38 6.12
C LYS A 31 15.46 2.36 7.18
N THR A 32 16.03 3.47 6.77
CA THR A 32 16.52 4.50 7.70
C THR A 32 15.37 5.02 8.57
N TRP A 33 14.24 5.36 7.97
CA TRP A 33 13.05 5.80 8.73
C TRP A 33 12.53 4.72 9.67
N ALA A 34 12.44 3.46 9.22
CA ALA A 34 11.98 2.35 10.05
C ALA A 34 12.84 2.16 11.31
N LEU A 35 14.16 2.31 11.20
CA LEU A 35 15.09 2.20 12.31
C LEU A 35 15.02 3.44 13.22
N GLU A 36 15.00 4.66 12.65
CA GLU A 36 14.90 5.91 13.40
C GLU A 36 13.57 6.05 14.17
N LEU A 37 12.49 5.51 13.64
CA LEU A 37 11.19 5.46 14.33
C LEU A 37 11.25 4.68 15.65
N GLN A 38 12.22 3.77 15.85
CA GLN A 38 12.40 3.04 17.09
C GLN A 38 12.90 3.93 18.24
N ASN A 39 13.54 5.06 17.93
CA ASN A 39 14.03 6.03 18.91
C ASN A 39 12.92 6.96 19.42
N GLY A 40 11.75 7.00 18.76
CA GLY A 40 10.56 7.79 19.11
C GLY A 40 9.66 7.96 17.89
N PHE A 41 8.39 7.56 18.01
CA PHE A 41 7.45 7.63 16.90
C PHE A 41 6.85 9.05 16.76
N PHE A 42 6.46 9.68 17.86
CA PHE A 42 5.70 10.93 17.82
C PHE A 42 6.54 12.18 17.53
N ASP A 43 7.84 12.13 17.79
CA ASP A 43 8.80 13.19 17.53
C ASP A 43 9.65 12.98 16.27
N CYS A 44 9.31 11.96 15.46
CA CYS A 44 10.08 11.57 14.29
C CYS A 44 10.25 12.69 13.26
N TYR A 45 9.21 13.48 13.03
CA TYR A 45 9.29 14.61 12.09
C TYR A 45 10.26 15.68 12.54
N SER A 46 10.31 16.01 13.84
CA SER A 46 11.26 17.02 14.37
C SER A 46 12.71 16.52 14.37
N ARG A 47 12.92 15.19 14.48
CA ARG A 47 14.26 14.60 14.46
C ARG A 47 14.80 14.37 13.06
N MET A 48 13.92 14.17 12.08
CA MET A 48 14.28 13.84 10.69
C MET A 48 13.89 14.97 9.72
N THR A 49 14.15 16.24 10.10
CA THR A 49 13.80 17.42 9.28
C THR A 49 14.83 17.69 8.19
N ASP A 50 16.10 17.40 8.46
CA ASP A 50 17.20 17.82 7.62
C ASP A 50 18.09 16.65 7.20
N GLY A 51 18.82 16.84 6.10
CA GLY A 51 19.79 15.89 5.60
C GLY A 51 19.27 14.94 4.54
N LYS A 52 20.12 13.94 4.22
CA LYS A 52 19.88 13.01 3.10
C LYS A 52 18.61 12.17 3.24
N TYR A 53 18.15 11.94 4.46
CA TYR A 53 17.01 11.07 4.77
C TYR A 53 15.89 11.83 5.48
N ALA A 54 15.68 13.10 5.12
CA ALA A 54 14.58 13.90 5.65
C ALA A 54 13.23 13.19 5.42
N LEU A 55 12.37 13.20 6.45
CA LEU A 55 11.11 12.48 6.43
C LEU A 55 10.04 13.32 5.73
N ASP A 56 9.56 12.86 4.58
CA ASP A 56 8.58 13.55 3.73
C ASP A 56 7.27 12.77 3.51
N TYR A 57 7.13 11.58 4.12
CA TYR A 57 5.92 10.77 4.02
C TYR A 57 4.92 11.08 5.14
N PRO A 58 3.59 11.01 4.82
CA PRO A 58 2.54 11.16 5.83
C PRO A 58 2.54 10.03 6.88
N PRO A 59 1.90 10.25 8.06
CA PRO A 59 2.10 9.43 9.25
C PRO A 59 1.59 7.99 9.15
N VAL A 60 0.60 7.70 8.31
CA VAL A 60 0.03 6.34 8.26
C VAL A 60 1.02 5.33 7.70
N TYR A 61 1.80 5.69 6.67
CA TYR A 61 2.85 4.78 6.19
C TYR A 61 3.93 4.53 7.25
N LEU A 62 4.21 5.51 8.08
CA LEU A 62 5.21 5.38 9.15
C LEU A 62 4.83 4.32 10.19
N VAL A 63 3.53 4.08 10.41
CA VAL A 63 3.08 2.97 11.29
C VAL A 63 3.56 1.62 10.75
N PHE A 64 3.47 1.41 9.44
CA PHE A 64 3.97 0.18 8.80
C PHE A 64 5.49 0.07 8.88
N LEU A 65 6.20 1.18 8.67
CA LEU A 65 7.65 1.21 8.83
C LEU A 65 8.07 0.97 10.29
N PHE A 66 7.34 1.49 11.27
CA PHE A 66 7.58 1.22 12.68
C PHE A 66 7.46 -0.29 13.00
N ILE A 67 6.44 -0.96 12.45
CA ILE A 67 6.28 -2.42 12.60
C ILE A 67 7.48 -3.15 12.00
N VAL A 68 7.92 -2.76 10.79
CA VAL A 68 9.10 -3.36 10.15
C VAL A 68 10.36 -3.11 10.99
N GLY A 69 10.54 -1.89 11.52
CA GLY A 69 11.66 -1.57 12.40
C GLY A 69 11.70 -2.44 13.67
N LYS A 70 10.54 -2.76 14.26
CA LYS A 70 10.44 -3.71 15.38
C LYS A 70 10.91 -5.12 14.98
N LEU A 71 10.55 -5.56 13.77
CA LEU A 71 11.00 -6.86 13.26
C LEU A 71 12.52 -6.91 13.08
N TYR A 72 13.16 -5.79 12.69
CA TYR A 72 14.62 -5.70 12.61
C TYR A 72 15.31 -5.86 13.98
N GLY A 73 14.69 -5.39 15.05
CA GLY A 73 15.19 -5.58 16.42
C GLY A 73 15.00 -7.00 16.95
N ALA A 74 14.03 -7.74 16.40
CA ALA A 74 13.65 -9.08 16.86
C ALA A 74 14.26 -10.23 16.02
N LEU A 75 14.59 -9.97 14.75
CA LEU A 75 15.03 -10.98 13.79
C LEU A 75 16.32 -10.51 13.10
N PRO A 76 17.25 -11.44 12.74
CA PRO A 76 18.52 -11.12 12.06
C PRO A 76 18.29 -10.81 10.56
N LEU A 77 17.34 -9.91 10.26
CA LEU A 77 16.96 -9.59 8.88
C LEU A 77 18.11 -8.92 8.10
N ALA A 78 18.92 -8.12 8.79
CA ALA A 78 20.07 -7.42 8.18
C ALA A 78 21.18 -8.38 7.72
N ASP A 79 21.28 -9.57 8.30
CA ASP A 79 22.33 -10.55 7.97
C ASP A 79 22.11 -11.20 6.59
N TYR A 80 20.86 -11.11 6.09
CA TYR A 80 20.47 -11.71 4.82
C TYR A 80 19.91 -10.63 3.88
N LYS A 81 20.70 -10.21 2.89
CA LYS A 81 20.34 -9.14 1.95
C LYS A 81 18.96 -9.30 1.30
N MET A 82 18.56 -10.53 1.01
CA MET A 82 17.24 -10.81 0.40
C MET A 82 16.09 -10.49 1.36
N PHE A 83 16.21 -10.86 2.63
CA PHE A 83 15.19 -10.59 3.65
C PHE A 83 15.20 -9.13 4.09
N ASP A 84 16.36 -8.51 4.14
CA ASP A 84 16.52 -7.07 4.38
C ASP A 84 15.68 -6.23 3.39
N MET A 85 15.82 -6.51 2.11
CA MET A 85 15.06 -5.82 1.06
C MET A 85 13.57 -6.16 1.08
N LEU A 86 13.24 -7.43 1.27
CA LEU A 86 11.85 -7.89 1.28
C LEU A 86 11.06 -7.30 2.45
N ALA A 87 11.69 -7.14 3.62
CA ALA A 87 11.03 -6.57 4.78
C ALA A 87 10.46 -5.17 4.52
N MET A 88 11.22 -4.32 3.83
CA MET A 88 10.76 -2.97 3.46
C MET A 88 9.65 -2.98 2.40
N LYS A 89 9.63 -3.99 1.51
CA LYS A 89 8.68 -4.12 0.42
C LYS A 89 7.44 -4.92 0.79
N PHE A 90 7.44 -5.58 1.95
CA PHE A 90 6.37 -6.51 2.33
C PHE A 90 4.99 -5.86 2.32
N PHE A 91 4.82 -4.72 2.98
CA PHE A 91 3.53 -4.02 3.01
C PHE A 91 3.14 -3.45 1.64
N PRO A 92 4.00 -2.77 0.87
CA PRO A 92 3.72 -2.44 -0.53
C PRO A 92 3.23 -3.62 -1.36
N ILE A 93 3.90 -4.77 -1.29
CA ILE A 93 3.51 -6.00 -2.00
C ILE A 93 2.15 -6.51 -1.53
N LEU A 94 1.94 -6.62 -0.22
CA LEU A 94 0.69 -7.10 0.36
C LEU A 94 -0.50 -6.27 -0.10
N PHE A 95 -0.40 -4.96 0.05
CA PHE A 95 -1.49 -4.05 -0.32
C PHE A 95 -1.73 -3.96 -1.83
N ASP A 96 -0.69 -4.13 -2.66
CA ASP A 96 -0.84 -4.17 -4.11
C ASP A 96 -1.64 -5.41 -4.56
N VAL A 97 -1.42 -6.56 -3.92
CA VAL A 97 -2.23 -7.77 -4.15
C VAL A 97 -3.65 -7.61 -3.59
N LEU A 98 -3.81 -6.98 -2.42
CA LEU A 98 -5.12 -6.66 -1.87
C LEU A 98 -5.90 -5.69 -2.77
N ALA A 99 -5.23 -4.76 -3.46
CA ALA A 99 -5.86 -3.89 -4.45
C ALA A 99 -6.47 -4.68 -5.61
N ALA A 100 -5.80 -5.73 -6.10
CA ALA A 100 -6.38 -6.66 -7.08
C ALA A 100 -7.64 -7.36 -6.53
N GLY A 101 -7.63 -7.76 -5.26
CA GLY A 101 -8.78 -8.31 -4.57
C GLY A 101 -9.94 -7.31 -4.46
N MET A 102 -9.66 -6.03 -4.17
CA MET A 102 -10.67 -4.98 -4.13
C MET A 102 -11.29 -4.71 -5.52
N LEU A 103 -10.47 -4.72 -6.57
CA LEU A 103 -10.97 -4.61 -7.95
C LEU A 103 -11.91 -5.77 -8.30
N TYR A 104 -11.55 -7.00 -7.89
CA TYR A 104 -12.48 -8.13 -8.02
C TYR A 104 -13.81 -7.88 -7.32
N LEU A 105 -13.79 -7.47 -6.03
CA LEU A 105 -14.99 -7.24 -5.25
C LEU A 105 -15.90 -6.15 -5.84
N LEU A 106 -15.31 -5.09 -6.37
CA LEU A 106 -16.06 -4.00 -7.02
C LEU A 106 -16.65 -4.45 -8.36
N CYS A 107 -15.86 -5.07 -9.22
CA CYS A 107 -16.27 -5.40 -10.58
C CYS A 107 -17.16 -6.64 -10.67
N ARG A 108 -17.08 -7.59 -9.71
CA ARG A 108 -17.95 -8.76 -9.67
C ARG A 108 -19.42 -8.42 -9.43
N LYS A 109 -19.73 -7.22 -8.92
CA LYS A 109 -21.10 -6.72 -8.81
C LYS A 109 -21.80 -6.67 -10.19
N LYS A 110 -21.04 -6.51 -11.28
CA LYS A 110 -21.55 -6.55 -12.65
C LYS A 110 -21.61 -7.97 -13.20
N SER A 111 -20.53 -8.72 -13.07
CA SER A 111 -20.45 -10.16 -13.35
C SER A 111 -19.18 -10.75 -12.74
N GLU A 112 -19.21 -12.05 -12.44
CA GLU A 112 -18.05 -12.79 -11.91
C GLU A 112 -16.83 -12.68 -12.88
N GLY A 113 -17.06 -12.82 -14.18
CA GLY A 113 -16.03 -12.69 -15.22
C GLY A 113 -15.38 -11.31 -15.23
N MET A 114 -16.15 -10.24 -15.05
CA MET A 114 -15.61 -8.87 -14.95
C MET A 114 -14.75 -8.70 -13.69
N GLY A 115 -15.16 -9.30 -12.57
CA GLY A 115 -14.35 -9.30 -11.36
C GLY A 115 -13.02 -9.99 -11.54
N VAL A 116 -13.02 -11.19 -12.11
CA VAL A 116 -11.78 -11.96 -12.40
C VAL A 116 -10.88 -11.20 -13.36
N LEU A 117 -11.45 -10.64 -14.44
CA LEU A 117 -10.69 -9.86 -15.41
C LEU A 117 -10.02 -8.64 -14.79
N ALA A 118 -10.76 -7.85 -13.99
CA ALA A 118 -10.23 -6.66 -13.33
C ALA A 118 -9.08 -7.01 -12.37
N ALA A 119 -9.27 -8.08 -11.55
CA ALA A 119 -8.21 -8.57 -10.68
C ALA A 119 -6.98 -9.05 -11.47
N ALA A 120 -7.17 -9.79 -12.56
CA ALA A 120 -6.07 -10.30 -13.37
C ALA A 120 -5.30 -9.18 -14.08
N LEU A 121 -6.01 -8.20 -14.64
CA LEU A 121 -5.39 -7.03 -15.28
C LEU A 121 -4.49 -6.25 -14.30
N TRP A 122 -4.88 -6.13 -13.03
CA TRP A 122 -4.03 -5.49 -12.02
C TRP A 122 -2.92 -6.42 -11.52
N ALA A 123 -3.28 -7.64 -11.11
CA ALA A 123 -2.37 -8.61 -10.50
C ALA A 123 -1.20 -9.00 -11.42
N LEU A 124 -1.45 -9.05 -12.73
CA LEU A 124 -0.47 -9.42 -13.75
C LEU A 124 0.12 -8.20 -14.50
N ASN A 125 -0.26 -6.97 -14.10
CA ASN A 125 0.28 -5.77 -14.72
C ASN A 125 1.78 -5.62 -14.39
N PRO A 126 2.66 -5.60 -15.40
CA PRO A 126 4.11 -5.46 -15.17
C PRO A 126 4.47 -4.16 -14.42
N SER A 127 3.75 -3.06 -14.66
CA SER A 127 3.98 -1.79 -13.98
C SER A 127 3.65 -1.87 -12.49
N SER A 128 2.52 -2.50 -12.09
CA SER A 128 2.17 -2.68 -10.70
C SER A 128 3.14 -3.62 -9.99
N ILE A 129 3.54 -4.71 -10.66
CA ILE A 129 4.54 -5.66 -10.15
C ILE A 129 5.87 -4.94 -9.92
N PHE A 130 6.34 -4.18 -10.91
CA PHE A 130 7.60 -3.44 -10.79
C PHE A 130 7.53 -2.39 -9.66
N ASN A 131 6.43 -1.65 -9.57
CA ASN A 131 6.22 -0.60 -8.56
C ASN A 131 6.30 -1.18 -7.13
N SER A 132 5.56 -2.24 -6.83
CA SER A 132 5.47 -2.82 -5.50
C SER A 132 6.67 -3.72 -5.15
N ALA A 133 7.05 -4.65 -6.06
CA ALA A 133 8.03 -5.69 -5.75
C ALA A 133 9.47 -5.26 -6.06
N CYS A 134 9.70 -4.55 -7.17
CA CYS A 134 11.04 -4.14 -7.54
C CYS A 134 11.41 -2.81 -6.89
N TRP A 135 10.57 -1.80 -7.02
CA TRP A 135 10.80 -0.46 -6.48
C TRP A 135 10.48 -0.34 -4.99
N GLY A 136 9.40 -1.01 -4.51
CA GLY A 136 8.95 -0.93 -3.12
C GLY A 136 8.08 0.31 -2.83
N GLN A 137 7.47 0.91 -3.85
CA GLN A 137 6.61 2.08 -3.72
C GLN A 137 5.25 1.77 -3.09
N THR A 138 4.68 2.78 -2.43
CA THR A 138 3.42 2.65 -1.66
C THR A 138 2.15 2.92 -2.49
N ASP A 139 2.26 3.02 -3.82
CA ASP A 139 1.10 3.32 -4.68
C ASP A 139 0.02 2.26 -4.61
N GLY A 140 0.40 0.97 -4.52
CA GLY A 140 -0.52 -0.13 -4.29
C GLY A 140 -1.25 -0.03 -2.95
N MET A 141 -0.58 0.47 -1.90
CA MET A 141 -1.21 0.73 -0.59
C MET A 141 -2.28 1.82 -0.71
N MET A 142 -1.92 2.96 -1.32
CA MET A 142 -2.85 4.05 -1.57
C MET A 142 -4.06 3.57 -2.39
N LEU A 143 -3.82 2.84 -3.48
CA LEU A 143 -4.90 2.34 -4.34
C LEU A 143 -5.83 1.37 -3.58
N CYS A 144 -5.28 0.43 -2.82
CA CYS A 144 -6.07 -0.53 -2.04
C CYS A 144 -7.01 0.18 -1.06
N LEU A 145 -6.47 1.12 -0.27
CA LEU A 145 -7.24 1.89 0.70
C LEU A 145 -8.26 2.79 0.02
N LEU A 146 -7.92 3.40 -1.11
CA LEU A 146 -8.82 4.22 -1.92
C LEU A 146 -10.00 3.41 -2.44
N LEU A 147 -9.75 2.24 -3.03
CA LEU A 147 -10.79 1.33 -3.52
C LEU A 147 -11.70 0.84 -2.38
N LEU A 148 -11.12 0.55 -1.22
CA LEU A 148 -11.90 0.17 -0.03
C LEU A 148 -12.76 1.35 0.47
N ALA A 149 -12.25 2.58 0.44
CA ALA A 149 -13.02 3.77 0.81
C ALA A 149 -14.24 3.94 -0.11
N PHE A 150 -14.06 3.85 -1.43
CA PHE A 150 -15.16 3.89 -2.40
C PHE A 150 -16.11 2.71 -2.26
N TYR A 151 -15.59 1.52 -1.97
CA TYR A 151 -16.42 0.35 -1.70
C TYR A 151 -17.34 0.57 -0.50
N LEU A 152 -16.85 1.18 0.58
CA LEU A 152 -17.64 1.50 1.77
C LEU A 152 -18.72 2.56 1.49
N VAL A 153 -18.40 3.58 0.71
CA VAL A 153 -19.40 4.57 0.27
C VAL A 153 -20.49 3.89 -0.57
N ASP A 154 -20.10 2.98 -1.48
CA ASP A 154 -21.05 2.21 -2.30
C ASP A 154 -21.87 1.21 -1.49
N ALA A 155 -21.39 0.76 -0.34
CA ALA A 155 -22.08 -0.10 0.62
C ALA A 155 -22.93 0.66 1.66
N ASP A 156 -23.34 1.90 1.36
CA ASP A 156 -24.13 2.78 2.24
C ASP A 156 -23.46 3.09 3.60
N ARG A 157 -22.13 3.18 3.61
CA ARG A 157 -21.32 3.58 4.77
C ARG A 157 -20.48 4.82 4.47
N PRO A 158 -21.10 5.98 4.12
CA PRO A 158 -20.36 7.15 3.63
C PRO A 158 -19.39 7.73 4.66
N ILE A 159 -19.76 7.76 5.94
CA ILE A 159 -18.89 8.28 7.00
C ILE A 159 -17.61 7.43 7.10
N LEU A 160 -17.76 6.11 7.15
CA LEU A 160 -16.61 5.21 7.24
C LEU A 160 -15.72 5.28 5.99
N GLY A 161 -16.34 5.37 4.80
CA GLY A 161 -15.62 5.56 3.55
C GLY A 161 -14.86 6.87 3.52
N SER A 162 -15.45 7.98 3.99
CA SER A 162 -14.78 9.28 4.05
C SER A 162 -13.63 9.30 5.06
N VAL A 163 -13.80 8.67 6.23
CA VAL A 163 -12.71 8.51 7.22
C VAL A 163 -11.57 7.70 6.61
N LEU A 164 -11.87 6.59 5.93
CA LEU A 164 -10.84 5.78 5.28
C LEU A 164 -10.16 6.52 4.13
N PHE A 165 -10.87 7.37 3.40
CA PHE A 165 -10.27 8.25 2.40
C PHE A 165 -9.25 9.22 3.03
N ALA A 166 -9.58 9.81 4.18
CA ALA A 166 -8.64 10.66 4.92
C ALA A 166 -7.40 9.85 5.38
N VAL A 167 -7.59 8.63 5.88
CA VAL A 167 -6.48 7.71 6.21
C VAL A 167 -5.64 7.39 4.97
N THR A 168 -6.27 7.23 3.81
CA THR A 168 -5.56 7.02 2.53
C THR A 168 -4.69 8.22 2.16
N ALA A 169 -5.21 9.44 2.33
CA ALA A 169 -4.43 10.66 2.11
C ALA A 169 -3.25 10.79 3.09
N LEU A 170 -3.44 10.32 4.34
CA LEU A 170 -2.37 10.24 5.34
C LEU A 170 -1.42 9.04 5.12
N THR A 171 -1.68 8.17 4.16
CA THR A 171 -0.73 7.15 3.68
C THR A 171 0.12 7.71 2.53
N LYS A 172 -0.52 8.39 1.57
CA LYS A 172 0.12 9.03 0.44
C LYS A 172 -0.73 10.22 -0.05
N MET A 173 -0.17 11.42 -0.04
CA MET A 173 -0.92 12.67 -0.32
C MET A 173 -1.56 12.71 -1.72
N GLN A 174 -1.04 11.93 -2.66
CA GLN A 174 -1.60 11.81 -4.02
C GLN A 174 -3.06 11.31 -4.01
N ALA A 175 -3.52 10.64 -2.95
CA ALA A 175 -4.94 10.29 -2.78
C ALA A 175 -5.86 11.52 -2.83
N LEU A 176 -5.39 12.70 -2.43
CA LEU A 176 -6.18 13.95 -2.47
C LEU A 176 -6.63 14.35 -3.87
N TYR A 177 -5.95 13.88 -4.93
CA TYR A 177 -6.41 14.09 -6.32
C TYR A 177 -7.79 13.46 -6.59
N PHE A 178 -8.19 12.48 -5.79
CA PHE A 178 -9.50 11.83 -5.90
C PHE A 178 -10.59 12.49 -5.05
N THR A 179 -10.30 13.57 -4.34
CA THR A 179 -11.29 14.32 -3.53
C THR A 179 -12.51 14.77 -4.37
N PRO A 180 -12.35 15.33 -5.58
CA PRO A 180 -13.51 15.71 -6.39
C PRO A 180 -14.40 14.51 -6.74
N VAL A 181 -13.78 13.35 -7.01
CA VAL A 181 -14.51 12.12 -7.34
C VAL A 181 -15.32 11.65 -6.12
N LEU A 182 -14.70 11.61 -4.93
CA LEU A 182 -15.39 11.26 -3.69
C LEU A 182 -16.57 12.18 -3.44
N PHE A 183 -16.37 13.50 -3.60
CA PHE A 183 -17.41 14.49 -3.38
C PHE A 183 -18.61 14.28 -4.32
N VAL A 184 -18.36 14.08 -5.62
CA VAL A 184 -19.41 13.79 -6.60
C VAL A 184 -20.17 12.51 -6.25
N VAL A 185 -19.47 11.45 -5.85
CA VAL A 185 -20.11 10.18 -5.46
C VAL A 185 -20.97 10.35 -4.22
N LEU A 186 -20.52 11.11 -3.21
CA LEU A 186 -21.30 11.40 -2.01
C LEU A 186 -22.55 12.22 -2.32
N LEU A 187 -22.44 13.27 -3.12
CA LEU A 187 -23.60 14.08 -3.54
C LEU A 187 -24.63 13.25 -4.31
N TYR A 188 -24.16 12.45 -5.25
CA TYR A 188 -25.05 11.66 -6.11
C TYR A 188 -25.77 10.53 -5.34
N ARG A 189 -25.03 9.82 -4.48
CA ARG A 189 -25.56 8.66 -3.76
C ARG A 189 -26.34 9.01 -2.50
N HIS A 190 -25.89 9.99 -1.75
CA HIS A 190 -26.40 10.30 -0.42
C HIS A 190 -27.13 11.64 -0.34
N LYS A 191 -27.27 12.37 -1.46
CA LYS A 191 -27.98 13.66 -1.53
C LYS A 191 -27.52 14.66 -0.48
N LEU A 192 -26.20 14.65 -0.20
CA LEU A 192 -25.57 15.58 0.75
C LEU A 192 -25.47 16.98 0.18
#